data_397cfb89e1a3b80d2f39793efe1efa23
#
_entry.id   397cfb89e1a3b80d2f39793efe1efa23
#
_cell.length_a   1.000
_cell.length_b   1.000
_cell.length_c   1.000
_cell.angle_alpha   90.00
_cell.angle_beta   90.00
_cell.angle_gamma   90.00
#
_symmetry.space_group_name_H-M   'P 1'
#
loop_
_entity.id
_entity.type
_entity.pdbx_description
1 polymer ?
#
loop_
_entity_poly.entity_id
_entity_poly.type
_entity_poly.pdbx_seq_one_letter_code
_entity_poly.pdbx_strand_id
1 'polypeptide(L)'
;MITRHVPVATGLAALALVLTLGAPAAAQEASVAVVQPAVASPTGASQLATVRDLMAASGLGQTASTSGHVRADDGAGMTYSVQSSNVSGLRGNIAVPTADGQWAVPTGFDEHPSTRSDATAVEDEITRAQSFVNAGAGLIQDDVRPSPLTSSGVVHSSQTAPYPISDASFVGMTLMGWDYSHTTYVADENTRVGSWVDFGQTAGSELGQSHALARWFYAHGDLWLNVDDEYQRGDILFFSKQSPGGAGTTGDYFANVYHSAIYLGGGMIAHASDSGTGVVVESLSSALKQDLSL
;
A
#
# COMPACT_ATOMS: atom_id res chain seq x y z
N MET A 1 9.57 0.80 8.89
CA MET A 1 8.83 1.63 7.93
C MET A 1 9.19 1.15 6.54
N ILE A 2 8.22 0.99 5.67
CA ILE A 2 8.37 0.54 4.28
C ILE A 2 7.98 1.73 3.41
N THR A 3 8.76 2.10 2.43
CA THR A 3 8.60 3.34 1.65
C THR A 3 8.49 3.02 0.15
N ARG A 4 7.91 3.90 -0.62
CA ARG A 4 7.65 3.72 -2.04
C ARG A 4 7.87 5.00 -2.86
N HIS A 5 8.29 4.83 -4.11
CA HIS A 5 8.17 5.81 -5.19
C HIS A 5 7.08 5.41 -6.19
N VAL A 6 6.33 6.40 -6.69
CA VAL A 6 5.30 6.20 -7.70
C VAL A 6 5.89 6.42 -9.10
N PRO A 7 5.94 5.42 -9.98
CA PRO A 7 6.16 5.68 -11.38
C PRO A 7 4.88 6.26 -11.98
N VAL A 8 4.98 7.40 -12.63
CA VAL A 8 3.85 8.04 -13.31
C VAL A 8 3.83 7.61 -14.76
N ALA A 9 2.73 6.99 -15.15
CA ALA A 9 2.44 6.79 -16.57
C ALA A 9 1.95 8.12 -17.16
N THR A 10 2.81 8.82 -17.92
CA THR A 10 2.42 9.96 -18.74
C THR A 10 1.65 9.45 -19.97
N GLY A 11 0.34 9.44 -19.89
CA GLY A 11 -0.54 9.19 -21.02
C GLY A 11 -0.82 10.46 -21.82
N LEU A 12 -0.04 10.74 -22.84
CA LEU A 12 -0.42 11.66 -23.92
C LEU A 12 -1.06 10.83 -25.04
N ALA A 13 -2.35 10.98 -25.25
CA ALA A 13 -2.98 10.59 -26.49
C ALA A 13 -4.11 11.57 -26.85
N ALA A 14 -3.76 12.51 -27.69
CA ALA A 14 -4.73 13.15 -28.59
C ALA A 14 -4.50 12.57 -29.98
N LEU A 15 -5.47 11.89 -30.57
CA LEU A 15 -5.76 12.03 -32.01
C LEU A 15 -7.04 11.34 -32.47
N ALA A 16 -7.75 12.10 -33.22
CA ALA A 16 -8.92 11.99 -34.04
C ALA A 16 -9.36 10.62 -34.63
N LEU A 17 -10.63 10.39 -34.48
CA LEU A 17 -11.72 9.84 -35.27
C LEU A 17 -11.44 9.38 -36.72
N VAL A 18 -11.69 8.10 -37.00
CA VAL A 18 -12.33 7.62 -38.24
C VAL A 18 -13.22 6.43 -37.90
N LEU A 19 -14.51 6.59 -38.19
CA LEU A 19 -15.51 5.51 -38.12
C LEU A 19 -15.32 4.52 -39.29
N THR A 20 -15.26 3.22 -38.99
CA THR A 20 -15.71 2.17 -39.88
C THR A 20 -16.43 1.10 -39.07
N LEU A 21 -17.72 0.93 -39.39
CA LEU A 21 -18.57 -0.13 -38.88
C LEU A 21 -18.08 -1.50 -39.36
N GLY A 22 -17.71 -2.37 -38.44
CA GLY A 22 -17.43 -3.79 -38.68
C GLY A 22 -17.82 -4.60 -37.44
N ALA A 23 -18.59 -5.65 -37.62
CA ALA A 23 -19.20 -6.50 -36.60
C ALA A 23 -18.24 -7.13 -35.60
N PRO A 24 -18.69 -7.52 -34.38
CA PRO A 24 -17.84 -7.85 -33.26
C PRO A 24 -17.22 -9.24 -33.40
N ALA A 25 -15.92 -9.29 -33.55
CA ALA A 25 -15.14 -10.47 -33.20
C ALA A 25 -14.81 -10.36 -31.71
N ALA A 26 -15.14 -11.38 -30.94
CA ALA A 26 -14.78 -11.47 -29.52
C ALA A 26 -13.28 -11.32 -29.35
N ALA A 27 -12.84 -10.18 -28.88
CA ALA A 27 -11.47 -9.96 -28.47
C ALA A 27 -11.29 -10.70 -27.13
N GLN A 28 -10.57 -11.80 -27.20
CA GLN A 28 -10.04 -12.49 -26.04
C GLN A 28 -8.93 -11.60 -25.50
N GLU A 29 -9.21 -10.88 -24.41
CA GLU A 29 -8.20 -10.09 -23.72
C GLU A 29 -7.09 -11.01 -23.24
N ALA A 30 -5.93 -10.90 -23.85
CA ALA A 30 -4.72 -11.55 -23.38
C ALA A 30 -4.30 -10.85 -22.08
N SER A 31 -4.62 -11.47 -20.95
CA SER A 31 -4.04 -11.13 -19.67
C SER A 31 -2.51 -11.24 -19.81
N VAL A 32 -1.81 -10.12 -19.83
CA VAL A 32 -0.36 -10.11 -19.73
C VAL A 32 -0.02 -10.49 -18.28
N ALA A 33 0.15 -11.78 -18.07
CA ALA A 33 0.77 -12.26 -16.84
C ALA A 33 2.19 -11.69 -16.82
N VAL A 34 2.45 -10.76 -15.91
CA VAL A 34 3.82 -10.38 -15.55
C VAL A 34 4.44 -11.62 -14.93
N VAL A 35 5.20 -12.35 -15.74
CA VAL A 35 6.00 -13.49 -15.27
C VAL A 35 7.17 -12.90 -14.51
N GLN A 36 7.01 -12.77 -13.19
CA GLN A 36 8.17 -12.62 -12.32
C GLN A 36 9.11 -13.80 -12.59
N PRO A 37 10.42 -13.58 -12.80
CA PRO A 37 11.33 -14.69 -13.00
C PRO A 37 11.25 -15.57 -11.75
N ALA A 38 10.90 -16.83 -11.94
CA ALA A 38 10.94 -17.83 -10.88
C ALA A 38 12.38 -17.91 -10.36
N VAL A 39 12.62 -17.32 -9.19
CA VAL A 39 13.87 -17.50 -8.48
C VAL A 39 13.94 -18.98 -8.12
N ALA A 40 14.89 -19.69 -8.71
CA ALA A 40 15.08 -21.11 -8.43
C ALA A 40 15.32 -21.28 -6.92
N SER A 41 14.41 -21.98 -6.26
CA SER A 41 14.51 -22.27 -4.82
C SER A 41 15.81 -23.00 -4.53
N PRO A 42 16.63 -22.53 -3.59
CA PRO A 42 17.81 -23.25 -3.18
C PRO A 42 17.39 -24.62 -2.61
N THR A 43 18.16 -25.66 -2.93
CA THR A 43 17.92 -27.04 -2.51
C THR A 43 17.86 -27.12 -0.98
N GLY A 44 16.65 -27.34 -0.42
CA GLY A 44 16.41 -27.41 1.03
C GLY A 44 15.47 -26.33 1.59
N ALA A 45 14.98 -25.40 0.77
CA ALA A 45 13.99 -24.40 1.20
C ALA A 45 12.59 -25.02 1.26
N SER A 46 11.88 -24.80 2.36
CA SER A 46 10.47 -25.17 2.50
C SER A 46 9.63 -24.15 1.72
N GLN A 47 8.88 -24.62 0.72
CA GLN A 47 7.92 -23.79 -0.02
C GLN A 47 6.51 -24.00 0.55
N LEU A 48 5.86 -22.91 0.91
CA LEU A 48 4.53 -22.85 1.52
C LEU A 48 3.59 -22.03 0.63
N ALA A 49 2.28 -22.22 0.77
CA ALA A 49 1.33 -21.50 -0.06
C ALA A 49 1.17 -20.03 0.42
N THR A 50 1.06 -19.84 1.74
CA THR A 50 0.73 -18.51 2.31
C THR A 50 1.57 -18.21 3.55
N VAL A 51 1.53 -16.96 4.00
CA VAL A 51 2.13 -16.55 5.27
C VAL A 51 1.46 -17.22 6.46
N ARG A 52 0.17 -17.52 6.39
CA ARG A 52 -0.54 -18.26 7.45
C ARG A 52 -0.02 -19.71 7.56
N ASP A 53 0.30 -20.34 6.42
CA ASP A 53 0.94 -21.66 6.43
C ASP A 53 2.35 -21.59 7.03
N LEU A 54 3.09 -20.52 6.75
CA LEU A 54 4.42 -20.28 7.33
C LEU A 54 4.34 -20.13 8.86
N MET A 55 3.33 -19.41 9.37
CA MET A 55 3.09 -19.30 10.82
C MET A 55 2.74 -20.64 11.49
N ALA A 56 2.05 -21.52 10.77
CA ALA A 56 1.66 -22.85 11.26
C ALA A 56 2.79 -23.88 11.11
N ALA A 57 3.85 -23.56 10.41
CA ALA A 57 4.94 -24.49 10.15
C ALA A 57 5.89 -24.64 11.35
N SER A 58 6.51 -25.81 11.45
CA SER A 58 7.56 -26.14 12.41
C SER A 58 8.68 -26.94 11.74
N GLY A 59 9.87 -26.90 12.30
CA GLY A 59 11.01 -27.63 11.76
C GLY A 59 11.46 -27.12 10.39
N LEU A 60 11.26 -25.86 10.09
CA LEU A 60 11.73 -25.22 8.88
C LEU A 60 13.26 -25.22 8.84
N GLY A 61 13.82 -25.30 7.63
CA GLY A 61 15.26 -25.10 7.42
C GLY A 61 15.65 -23.63 7.62
N GLN A 62 16.89 -23.29 7.29
CA GLN A 62 17.39 -21.90 7.40
C GLN A 62 16.67 -20.94 6.46
N THR A 63 15.97 -21.44 5.45
CA THR A 63 15.22 -20.66 4.47
C THR A 63 13.85 -21.26 4.25
N ALA A 64 12.86 -20.40 4.05
CA ALA A 64 11.52 -20.76 3.64
C ALA A 64 11.03 -19.78 2.55
N SER A 65 10.00 -20.14 1.83
CA SER A 65 9.34 -19.26 0.87
C SER A 65 7.83 -19.46 0.88
N THR A 66 7.09 -18.42 0.54
CA THR A 66 5.65 -18.50 0.26
C THR A 66 5.42 -18.19 -1.21
N SER A 67 4.41 -18.81 -1.84
CA SER A 67 4.00 -18.43 -3.20
C SER A 67 3.06 -17.22 -3.22
N GLY A 68 2.49 -16.85 -2.07
CA GLY A 68 1.67 -15.67 -1.87
C GLY A 68 1.59 -15.28 -0.41
N HIS A 69 0.84 -14.20 -0.12
CA HIS A 69 0.60 -13.73 1.24
C HIS A 69 -0.70 -14.32 1.81
N VAL A 70 -1.85 -13.96 1.25
CA VAL A 70 -3.17 -14.44 1.70
C VAL A 70 -3.61 -15.69 0.94
N ARG A 71 -3.27 -15.76 -0.34
CA ARG A 71 -3.54 -16.88 -1.24
C ARG A 71 -2.29 -17.21 -2.02
N ALA A 72 -2.13 -18.47 -2.37
CA ALA A 72 -1.08 -18.87 -3.31
C ALA A 72 -1.17 -18.02 -4.59
N ASP A 73 -0.03 -17.60 -5.08
CA ASP A 73 0.12 -16.88 -6.35
C ASP A 73 -0.63 -15.54 -6.44
N ASP A 74 -0.83 -14.86 -5.30
CA ASP A 74 -1.46 -13.53 -5.22
C ASP A 74 -0.49 -12.37 -5.53
N GLY A 75 0.69 -12.67 -6.09
CA GLY A 75 1.74 -11.70 -6.43
C GLY A 75 2.60 -11.24 -5.25
N ALA A 76 2.32 -11.70 -4.03
CA ALA A 76 3.05 -11.33 -2.81
C ALA A 76 3.84 -12.49 -2.20
N GLY A 77 4.27 -13.44 -3.04
CA GLY A 77 5.18 -14.50 -2.65
C GLY A 77 6.53 -13.94 -2.19
N MET A 78 7.12 -14.55 -1.17
CA MET A 78 8.30 -14.00 -0.50
C MET A 78 9.25 -15.09 -0.03
N THR A 79 10.55 -14.76 0.02
CA THR A 79 11.58 -15.62 0.62
C THR A 79 11.93 -15.10 2.02
N TYR A 80 12.22 -16.03 2.92
CA TYR A 80 12.50 -15.75 4.32
C TYR A 80 13.80 -16.42 4.77
N SER A 81 14.54 -15.72 5.62
CA SER A 81 15.57 -16.32 6.47
C SER A 81 14.92 -16.76 7.77
N VAL A 82 15.04 -18.04 8.12
CA VAL A 82 14.47 -18.61 9.36
C VAL A 82 15.54 -18.68 10.43
N GLN A 83 15.25 -18.12 11.60
CA GLN A 83 16.22 -18.01 12.69
C GLN A 83 15.55 -18.15 14.07
N SER A 84 16.34 -18.51 15.08
CA SER A 84 15.84 -18.80 16.43
C SER A 84 15.41 -17.57 17.24
N SER A 85 15.80 -16.38 16.82
CA SER A 85 15.43 -15.12 17.48
C SER A 85 15.03 -14.07 16.48
N ASN A 86 14.09 -13.21 16.85
CA ASN A 86 13.73 -12.07 16.01
C ASN A 86 14.89 -11.09 15.91
N VAL A 87 14.99 -10.41 14.78
CA VAL A 87 15.93 -9.28 14.60
C VAL A 87 15.29 -8.01 15.13
N SER A 88 16.11 -7.03 15.50
CA SER A 88 15.63 -5.71 15.93
C SER A 88 15.30 -4.80 14.73
N GLY A 89 14.59 -3.72 15.02
CA GLY A 89 14.27 -2.69 14.04
C GLY A 89 13.27 -3.13 12.98
N LEU A 90 13.31 -2.47 11.83
CA LEU A 90 12.31 -2.64 10.78
C LEU A 90 12.19 -4.09 10.28
N ARG A 91 13.30 -4.79 10.13
CA ARG A 91 13.29 -6.22 9.74
C ARG A 91 12.59 -7.10 10.76
N GLY A 92 12.71 -6.78 12.07
CA GLY A 92 11.99 -7.46 13.12
C GLY A 92 10.50 -7.15 13.11
N ASN A 93 10.12 -5.93 12.78
CA ASN A 93 8.72 -5.51 12.68
C ASN A 93 7.95 -6.28 11.59
N ILE A 94 8.62 -6.63 10.48
CA ILE A 94 8.01 -7.36 9.37
C ILE A 94 8.21 -8.88 9.48
N ALA A 95 8.95 -9.37 10.46
CA ALA A 95 9.19 -10.81 10.66
C ALA A 95 7.92 -11.54 11.10
N VAL A 96 7.83 -12.81 10.73
CA VAL A 96 6.68 -13.68 10.98
C VAL A 96 7.09 -14.77 11.97
N PRO A 97 6.40 -14.94 13.11
CA PRO A 97 6.68 -16.04 14.02
C PRO A 97 6.18 -17.38 13.45
N THR A 98 6.92 -18.46 13.69
CA THR A 98 6.54 -19.83 13.31
C THR A 98 6.00 -20.60 14.52
N ALA A 99 5.35 -21.75 14.29
CA ALA A 99 4.72 -22.52 15.37
C ALA A 99 5.71 -23.09 16.40
N ASP A 100 6.97 -23.26 16.03
CA ASP A 100 8.04 -23.74 16.92
C ASP A 100 8.87 -22.60 17.54
N GLY A 101 8.38 -21.37 17.45
CA GLY A 101 9.00 -20.20 18.08
C GLY A 101 10.21 -19.64 17.34
N GLN A 102 10.43 -20.04 16.08
CA GLN A 102 11.41 -19.39 15.20
C GLN A 102 10.79 -18.15 14.55
N TRP A 103 11.63 -17.40 13.86
CA TRP A 103 11.26 -16.18 13.16
C TRP A 103 11.65 -16.26 11.69
N ALA A 104 10.68 -16.11 10.82
CA ALA A 104 10.86 -16.00 9.38
C ALA A 104 10.96 -14.52 9.01
N VAL A 105 12.17 -14.07 8.70
CA VAL A 105 12.48 -12.67 8.35
C VAL A 105 12.50 -12.53 6.84
N PRO A 106 11.65 -11.68 6.24
CA PRO A 106 11.64 -11.46 4.80
C PRO A 106 12.99 -11.00 4.26
N THR A 107 13.41 -11.56 3.13
CA THR A 107 14.69 -11.23 2.46
C THR A 107 14.51 -10.71 1.03
N GLY A 108 13.28 -10.65 0.54
CA GLY A 108 12.96 -10.28 -0.85
C GLY A 108 12.64 -8.80 -1.07
N PHE A 109 12.81 -7.95 -0.06
CA PHE A 109 12.64 -6.51 -0.24
C PHE A 109 13.92 -5.88 -0.79
N ASP A 110 13.77 -5.03 -1.79
CA ASP A 110 14.81 -4.06 -2.13
C ASP A 110 14.99 -3.06 -0.98
N GLU A 111 16.20 -2.58 -0.78
CA GLU A 111 16.55 -1.62 0.29
C GLU A 111 16.69 -0.19 -0.24
N HIS A 112 16.72 -0.04 -1.55
CA HIS A 112 16.86 1.26 -2.21
C HIS A 112 15.85 1.41 -3.34
N PRO A 113 15.27 2.61 -3.52
CA PRO A 113 14.34 2.85 -4.62
C PRO A 113 15.07 2.75 -5.96
N SER A 114 14.47 2.03 -6.91
CA SER A 114 15.05 1.83 -8.25
C SER A 114 14.86 3.03 -9.17
N THR A 115 13.83 3.85 -8.93
CA THR A 115 13.47 5.02 -9.77
C THR A 115 13.00 6.18 -8.91
N ARG A 116 13.19 7.40 -9.43
CA ARG A 116 12.62 8.62 -8.84
C ARG A 116 11.32 8.97 -9.57
N SER A 117 10.33 9.43 -8.83
CA SER A 117 9.09 9.95 -9.39
C SER A 117 9.33 11.25 -10.16
N ASP A 118 8.49 11.50 -11.17
CA ASP A 118 8.44 12.80 -11.83
C ASP A 118 8.04 13.91 -10.84
N ALA A 119 8.79 15.01 -10.85
CA ALA A 119 8.56 16.10 -9.89
C ALA A 119 7.15 16.73 -10.02
N THR A 120 6.60 16.77 -11.22
CA THR A 120 5.25 17.30 -11.47
C THR A 120 4.21 16.37 -10.83
N ALA A 121 4.38 15.07 -10.99
CA ALA A 121 3.49 14.09 -10.40
C ALA A 121 3.50 14.10 -8.88
N VAL A 122 4.68 14.30 -8.29
CA VAL A 122 4.83 14.48 -6.85
C VAL A 122 4.07 15.71 -6.35
N GLU A 123 4.21 16.86 -7.02
CA GLU A 123 3.50 18.06 -6.60
C GLU A 123 1.97 17.98 -6.84
N ASP A 124 1.53 17.29 -7.87
CA ASP A 124 0.11 16.96 -8.08
C ASP A 124 -0.43 16.13 -6.91
N GLU A 125 0.30 15.10 -6.51
CA GLU A 125 -0.04 14.25 -5.36
C GLU A 125 -0.11 15.06 -4.06
N ILE A 126 0.92 15.85 -3.77
CA ILE A 126 0.98 16.70 -2.57
C ILE A 126 -0.16 17.72 -2.55
N THR A 127 -0.49 18.31 -3.70
CA THR A 127 -1.61 19.25 -3.81
C THR A 127 -2.93 18.58 -3.46
N ARG A 128 -3.17 17.38 -3.96
CA ARG A 128 -4.36 16.59 -3.59
C ARG A 128 -4.36 16.22 -2.11
N ALA A 129 -3.23 15.74 -1.58
CA ALA A 129 -3.11 15.43 -0.16
C ALA A 129 -3.45 16.65 0.72
N GLN A 130 -2.96 17.82 0.35
CA GLN A 130 -3.24 19.07 1.06
C GLN A 130 -4.74 19.45 1.03
N SER A 131 -5.47 19.10 -0.02
CA SER A 131 -6.92 19.32 -0.09
C SER A 131 -7.66 18.54 1.00
N PHE A 132 -7.26 17.29 1.27
CA PHE A 132 -7.81 16.49 2.37
C PHE A 132 -7.46 17.05 3.75
N VAL A 133 -6.23 17.53 3.94
CA VAL A 133 -5.83 18.21 5.16
C VAL A 133 -6.68 19.45 5.40
N ASN A 134 -6.91 20.25 4.35
CA ASN A 134 -7.70 21.47 4.42
C ASN A 134 -9.20 21.21 4.66
N ALA A 135 -9.69 19.99 4.46
CA ALA A 135 -11.07 19.61 4.77
C ALA A 135 -11.36 19.71 6.28
N GLY A 136 -10.35 19.56 7.14
CA GLY A 136 -10.48 19.69 8.59
C GLY A 136 -11.65 18.87 9.15
N ALA A 137 -12.56 19.52 9.84
CA ALA A 137 -13.76 18.90 10.43
C ALA A 137 -14.77 18.33 9.40
N GLY A 138 -14.52 18.48 8.11
CA GLY A 138 -15.30 17.83 7.05
C GLY A 138 -15.01 16.33 6.93
N LEU A 139 -13.91 15.86 7.53
CA LEU A 139 -13.50 14.47 7.58
C LEU A 139 -13.38 13.99 9.03
N ILE A 140 -13.57 12.68 9.23
CA ILE A 140 -13.34 12.00 10.50
C ILE A 140 -12.61 10.68 10.21
N GLN A 141 -11.55 10.41 10.98
CA GLN A 141 -10.88 9.12 10.87
C GLN A 141 -11.83 8.01 11.34
N ASP A 142 -12.00 6.98 10.54
CA ASP A 142 -12.86 5.84 10.84
C ASP A 142 -12.44 4.63 10.00
N ASP A 143 -11.76 3.67 10.63
CA ASP A 143 -11.32 2.43 9.97
C ASP A 143 -12.44 1.39 9.86
N VAL A 144 -13.50 1.54 10.65
CA VAL A 144 -14.64 0.61 10.67
C VAL A 144 -15.61 0.92 9.52
N ARG A 145 -15.68 2.20 9.12
CA ARG A 145 -16.51 2.68 8.02
C ARG A 145 -15.66 3.39 6.98
N PRO A 146 -14.63 2.74 6.43
CA PRO A 146 -13.78 3.38 5.46
C PRO A 146 -14.60 3.82 4.25
N SER A 147 -14.20 4.89 3.64
CA SER A 147 -14.74 5.33 2.36
C SER A 147 -14.66 4.20 1.35
N PRO A 148 -15.76 3.82 0.69
CA PRO A 148 -15.71 2.79 -0.33
C PRO A 148 -14.88 3.29 -1.51
N LEU A 149 -13.64 2.83 -1.60
CA LEU A 149 -12.81 3.00 -2.79
C LEU A 149 -13.33 2.04 -3.86
N THR A 150 -13.71 2.58 -5.00
CA THR A 150 -14.08 1.80 -6.19
C THR A 150 -13.09 2.15 -7.31
N SER A 151 -13.06 1.35 -8.36
CA SER A 151 -12.23 1.64 -9.54
C SER A 151 -12.61 2.97 -10.22
N SER A 152 -13.83 3.44 -10.01
CA SER A 152 -14.35 4.71 -10.54
C SER A 152 -14.35 5.85 -9.51
N GLY A 153 -13.90 5.60 -8.28
CA GLY A 153 -13.78 6.63 -7.26
C GLY A 153 -14.55 6.35 -5.97
N VAL A 154 -14.64 7.37 -5.15
CA VAL A 154 -15.37 7.36 -3.89
C VAL A 154 -16.71 8.02 -4.07
N VAL A 155 -17.79 7.32 -3.70
CA VAL A 155 -19.15 7.86 -3.79
C VAL A 155 -19.73 8.01 -2.38
N HIS A 156 -19.98 9.25 -1.97
CA HIS A 156 -20.60 9.61 -0.70
C HIS A 156 -21.92 10.34 -0.85
N SER A 157 -22.62 10.13 -1.95
CA SER A 157 -23.85 10.86 -2.27
C SER A 157 -24.96 10.74 -1.21
N SER A 158 -24.90 9.70 -0.37
CA SER A 158 -25.87 9.45 0.70
C SER A 158 -25.39 9.80 2.11
N GLN A 159 -24.13 10.27 2.24
CA GLN A 159 -23.54 10.60 3.53
C GLN A 159 -23.55 12.11 3.78
N THR A 160 -23.58 12.49 5.06
CA THR A 160 -23.39 13.87 5.51
C THR A 160 -22.03 14.00 6.18
N ALA A 161 -21.40 15.17 6.04
CA ALA A 161 -20.15 15.44 6.74
C ALA A 161 -20.34 15.37 8.28
N PRO A 162 -19.32 14.95 9.05
CA PRO A 162 -18.00 14.58 8.58
C PRO A 162 -17.99 13.21 7.87
N TYR A 163 -17.28 13.14 6.76
CA TYR A 163 -17.15 11.88 6.00
C TYR A 163 -16.07 11.00 6.61
N PRO A 164 -16.31 9.67 6.71
CA PRO A 164 -15.31 8.74 7.22
C PRO A 164 -14.15 8.59 6.23
N ILE A 165 -12.93 8.59 6.74
CA ILE A 165 -11.70 8.36 5.98
C ILE A 165 -10.73 7.53 6.81
N SER A 166 -10.14 6.51 6.20
CA SER A 166 -9.00 5.78 6.76
C SER A 166 -7.69 6.30 6.15
N ASP A 167 -6.57 5.94 6.76
CA ASP A 167 -5.24 6.24 6.24
C ASP A 167 -5.04 5.68 4.83
N ALA A 168 -5.42 4.42 4.59
CA ALA A 168 -5.32 3.81 3.28
C ALA A 168 -6.28 4.42 2.25
N SER A 169 -7.50 4.79 2.65
CA SER A 169 -8.42 5.47 1.73
C SER A 169 -7.93 6.86 1.36
N PHE A 170 -7.36 7.59 2.31
CA PHE A 170 -6.72 8.88 2.03
C PHE A 170 -5.59 8.74 1.02
N VAL A 171 -4.63 7.83 1.28
CA VAL A 171 -3.51 7.59 0.37
C VAL A 171 -4.00 7.10 -0.99
N GLY A 172 -4.90 6.12 -1.01
CA GLY A 172 -5.45 5.55 -2.25
C GLY A 172 -6.17 6.59 -3.11
N MET A 173 -7.03 7.41 -2.53
CA MET A 173 -7.73 8.49 -3.24
C MET A 173 -6.74 9.50 -3.81
N THR A 174 -5.77 9.94 -3.01
CA THR A 174 -4.74 10.86 -3.45
C THR A 174 -3.96 10.32 -4.65
N LEU A 175 -3.56 9.05 -4.60
CA LEU A 175 -2.85 8.39 -5.69
C LEU A 175 -3.72 8.19 -6.94
N MET A 176 -5.00 7.93 -6.78
CA MET A 176 -5.96 7.77 -7.89
C MET A 176 -6.29 9.09 -8.59
N GLY A 177 -5.78 10.23 -8.13
CA GLY A 177 -5.98 11.52 -8.75
C GLY A 177 -7.15 12.32 -8.20
N TRP A 178 -7.71 11.95 -7.05
CA TRP A 178 -8.81 12.70 -6.45
C TRP A 178 -8.35 13.62 -5.34
N ASP A 179 -8.94 14.81 -5.32
CA ASP A 179 -8.84 15.77 -4.25
C ASP A 179 -10.13 15.79 -3.42
N TYR A 180 -10.08 16.44 -2.27
CA TYR A 180 -11.28 16.68 -1.46
C TYR A 180 -12.12 17.79 -2.07
N SER A 181 -13.33 17.46 -2.55
CA SER A 181 -14.32 18.46 -2.96
C SER A 181 -15.27 18.74 -1.80
N HIS A 182 -15.23 19.97 -1.28
CA HIS A 182 -16.00 20.39 -0.12
C HIS A 182 -17.52 20.25 -0.29
N THR A 183 -18.01 20.18 -1.50
CA THR A 183 -19.44 20.19 -1.77
C THR A 183 -20.04 18.81 -1.94
N THR A 184 -19.26 17.83 -2.36
CA THR A 184 -19.81 16.52 -2.74
C THR A 184 -19.02 15.34 -2.21
N TYR A 185 -17.73 15.49 -1.93
CA TYR A 185 -16.85 14.36 -1.65
C TYR A 185 -17.15 13.17 -2.58
N VAL A 186 -17.34 13.49 -3.85
CA VAL A 186 -17.61 12.53 -4.91
C VAL A 186 -16.45 12.60 -5.87
N ALA A 187 -15.83 11.48 -6.10
CA ALA A 187 -14.77 11.34 -7.10
C ALA A 187 -15.22 10.35 -8.15
N ASP A 188 -15.09 10.70 -9.41
CA ASP A 188 -15.27 9.85 -10.56
C ASP A 188 -14.12 10.07 -11.56
N GLU A 189 -14.08 9.31 -12.64
CA GLU A 189 -13.01 9.42 -13.63
C GLU A 189 -12.84 10.82 -14.22
N ASN A 190 -13.93 11.61 -14.28
CA ASN A 190 -13.92 12.95 -14.85
C ASN A 190 -13.42 14.01 -13.86
N THR A 191 -13.30 13.67 -12.57
CA THR A 191 -12.86 14.58 -11.50
C THR A 191 -11.41 14.38 -11.09
N ARG A 192 -10.67 13.51 -11.78
CA ARG A 192 -9.25 13.29 -11.53
C ARG A 192 -8.43 14.53 -11.86
N VAL A 193 -7.49 14.87 -10.98
CA VAL A 193 -6.65 16.05 -11.08
C VAL A 193 -5.17 15.67 -11.18
N GLY A 194 -4.53 16.14 -12.25
CA GLY A 194 -3.09 15.94 -12.46
C GLY A 194 -2.71 14.48 -12.75
N SER A 195 -1.49 14.14 -12.42
CA SER A 195 -0.94 12.78 -12.60
C SER A 195 -1.48 11.83 -11.55
N TRP A 196 -1.73 10.57 -11.90
CA TRP A 196 -2.34 9.58 -11.01
C TRP A 196 -1.84 8.16 -11.29
N VAL A 197 -2.06 7.28 -10.34
CA VAL A 197 -1.71 5.85 -10.41
C VAL A 197 -2.93 5.05 -10.84
N ASP A 198 -2.76 4.22 -11.86
CA ASP A 198 -3.78 3.27 -12.28
C ASP A 198 -3.64 1.96 -11.49
N PHE A 199 -4.55 1.72 -10.57
CA PHE A 199 -4.62 0.47 -9.83
C PHE A 199 -5.35 -0.65 -10.58
N GLY A 200 -5.82 -0.39 -11.80
CA GLY A 200 -6.60 -1.34 -12.59
C GLY A 200 -7.91 -1.75 -11.90
N GLN A 201 -8.30 -3.00 -12.10
CA GLN A 201 -9.52 -3.57 -11.49
C GLN A 201 -9.37 -3.91 -9.99
N THR A 202 -8.17 -3.74 -9.44
CA THR A 202 -7.90 -4.03 -8.01
C THR A 202 -8.44 -2.95 -7.07
N ALA A 203 -8.84 -1.80 -7.60
CA ALA A 203 -9.42 -0.72 -6.83
C ALA A 203 -10.78 -1.16 -6.24
N GLY A 204 -10.78 -1.50 -4.99
CA GLY A 204 -11.95 -1.94 -4.25
C GLY A 204 -11.66 -1.98 -2.77
N SER A 205 -12.39 -2.79 -2.03
CA SER A 205 -12.20 -2.98 -0.60
C SER A 205 -10.76 -3.38 -0.21
N GLU A 206 -10.00 -3.96 -1.13
CA GLU A 206 -8.61 -4.34 -0.89
C GLU A 206 -7.69 -3.12 -0.71
N LEU A 207 -7.90 -2.03 -1.45
CA LEU A 207 -7.07 -0.82 -1.32
C LEU A 207 -7.49 0.09 -0.16
N GLY A 208 -8.58 -0.23 0.52
CA GLY A 208 -9.03 0.48 1.72
C GLY A 208 -8.26 0.12 3.00
N GLN A 209 -7.24 -0.73 2.89
CA GLN A 209 -6.40 -1.15 4.03
C GLN A 209 -4.92 -0.95 3.69
N SER A 210 -4.16 -0.38 4.61
CA SER A 210 -2.74 -0.05 4.40
C SER A 210 -1.89 -1.24 4.01
N HIS A 211 -2.10 -2.40 4.63
CA HIS A 211 -1.37 -3.62 4.27
C HIS A 211 -1.71 -4.14 2.87
N ALA A 212 -2.95 -3.98 2.42
CA ALA A 212 -3.35 -4.40 1.08
C ALA A 212 -2.78 -3.46 0.02
N LEU A 213 -2.73 -2.16 0.31
CA LEU A 213 -2.08 -1.16 -0.53
C LEU A 213 -0.57 -1.44 -0.63
N ALA A 214 0.10 -1.71 0.50
CA ALA A 214 1.52 -2.07 0.51
C ALA A 214 1.80 -3.35 -0.30
N ARG A 215 0.93 -4.36 -0.19
CA ARG A 215 1.01 -5.58 -0.98
C ARG A 215 0.92 -5.31 -2.49
N TRP A 216 0.00 -4.42 -2.88
CA TRP A 216 -0.13 -4.04 -4.29
C TRP A 216 1.17 -3.45 -4.83
N PHE A 217 1.80 -2.53 -4.08
CA PHE A 217 3.07 -1.93 -4.48
C PHE A 217 4.22 -2.95 -4.51
N TYR A 218 4.26 -3.87 -3.57
CA TYR A 218 5.24 -4.95 -3.59
C TYR A 218 5.10 -5.82 -4.84
N ALA A 219 3.87 -6.20 -5.19
CA ALA A 219 3.59 -7.01 -6.37
C ALA A 219 3.98 -6.32 -7.70
N HIS A 220 4.07 -4.98 -7.69
CA HIS A 220 4.48 -4.17 -8.85
C HIS A 220 5.96 -3.74 -8.81
N GLY A 221 6.72 -4.17 -7.80
CA GLY A 221 8.14 -3.83 -7.65
C GLY A 221 8.42 -2.41 -7.18
N ASP A 222 7.41 -1.76 -6.60
CA ASP A 222 7.46 -0.35 -6.18
C ASP A 222 7.50 -0.18 -4.66
N LEU A 223 7.86 -1.23 -3.92
CA LEU A 223 7.97 -1.20 -2.47
C LEU A 223 9.36 -1.64 -2.02
N TRP A 224 10.01 -0.83 -1.21
CA TRP A 224 11.31 -1.15 -0.63
C TRP A 224 11.32 -0.98 0.89
N LEU A 225 12.31 -1.57 1.53
CA LEU A 225 12.53 -1.47 2.96
C LEU A 225 13.45 -0.28 3.24
N ASN A 226 12.92 0.77 3.87
CA ASN A 226 13.69 1.96 4.19
C ASN A 226 14.56 1.74 5.45
N VAL A 227 15.73 1.15 5.25
CA VAL A 227 16.67 0.82 6.34
C VAL A 227 17.55 2.01 6.77
N ASP A 228 17.69 3.00 5.91
CA ASP A 228 18.59 4.14 6.10
C ASP A 228 17.86 5.44 6.49
N ASP A 229 16.55 5.37 6.74
CA ASP A 229 15.71 6.53 7.03
C ASP A 229 15.76 7.62 5.93
N GLU A 230 15.94 7.21 4.69
CA GLU A 230 15.92 8.11 3.54
C GLU A 230 14.50 8.32 3.05
N TYR A 231 14.05 9.56 3.06
CA TYR A 231 12.69 9.94 2.64
C TYR A 231 12.76 10.99 1.54
N GLN A 232 11.91 10.82 0.53
CA GLN A 232 11.74 11.80 -0.53
C GLN A 232 10.29 12.31 -0.54
N ARG A 233 10.13 13.61 -0.82
CA ARG A 233 8.82 14.23 -0.94
C ARG A 233 7.94 13.45 -1.94
N GLY A 234 6.73 13.09 -1.53
CA GLY A 234 5.80 12.23 -2.27
C GLY A 234 5.98 10.73 -2.00
N ASP A 235 6.90 10.32 -1.13
CA ASP A 235 6.96 8.92 -0.72
C ASP A 235 5.70 8.52 0.04
N ILE A 236 5.16 7.36 -0.29
CA ILE A 236 4.13 6.71 0.52
C ILE A 236 4.84 5.89 1.60
N LEU A 237 4.56 6.22 2.83
CA LEU A 237 5.13 5.53 3.98
C LEU A 237 4.16 4.48 4.51
N PHE A 238 4.64 3.26 4.69
CA PHE A 238 3.91 2.17 5.31
C PHE A 238 4.56 1.82 6.64
N PHE A 239 3.80 1.89 7.71
CA PHE A 239 4.28 1.63 9.07
C PHE A 239 4.00 0.18 9.45
N SER A 240 5.02 -0.50 9.96
CA SER A 240 4.95 -1.91 10.36
C SER A 240 5.29 -2.07 11.83
N LYS A 241 4.57 -2.98 12.50
CA LYS A 241 4.89 -3.42 13.86
C LYS A 241 4.49 -4.88 14.06
N GLN A 242 5.11 -5.55 15.02
CA GLN A 242 4.64 -6.87 15.43
C GLN A 242 3.19 -6.77 15.96
N SER A 243 2.35 -7.73 15.60
CA SER A 243 0.93 -7.74 15.97
C SER A 243 0.17 -6.46 15.59
N PRO A 244 0.14 -6.09 14.31
CA PRO A 244 -0.35 -4.79 13.82
C PRO A 244 -1.82 -4.52 14.15
N GLY A 245 -2.68 -5.54 14.18
CA GLY A 245 -4.11 -5.43 14.51
C GLY A 245 -4.47 -5.99 15.89
N GLY A 246 -3.48 -6.27 16.75
CA GLY A 246 -3.67 -6.92 18.04
C GLY A 246 -3.07 -8.34 18.09
N ALA A 247 -3.21 -9.03 19.22
CA ALA A 247 -2.67 -10.37 19.39
C ALA A 247 -3.25 -11.34 18.34
N GLY A 248 -2.39 -12.00 17.58
CA GLY A 248 -2.77 -13.03 16.62
C GLY A 248 -3.07 -12.55 15.20
N THR A 249 -2.84 -11.27 14.89
CA THR A 249 -3.07 -10.73 13.54
C THR A 249 -1.83 -10.68 12.66
N THR A 250 -0.65 -10.94 13.22
CA THR A 250 0.57 -11.13 12.41
C THR A 250 0.33 -12.22 11.34
N GLY A 251 0.67 -11.93 10.09
CA GLY A 251 0.41 -12.81 8.95
C GLY A 251 -0.90 -12.54 8.20
N ASP A 252 -1.86 -11.84 8.82
CA ASP A 252 -3.04 -11.33 8.10
C ASP A 252 -2.69 -10.00 7.40
N TYR A 253 -1.74 -9.26 7.95
CA TYR A 253 -1.27 -7.98 7.46
C TYR A 253 0.02 -8.14 6.66
N PHE A 254 0.01 -7.82 5.38
CA PHE A 254 1.20 -7.88 4.54
C PHE A 254 2.34 -7.08 5.18
N ALA A 255 3.49 -7.71 5.40
CA ALA A 255 4.65 -7.15 6.08
C ALA A 255 4.33 -6.47 7.43
N ASN A 256 3.28 -6.94 8.13
CA ASN A 256 2.78 -6.36 9.38
C ASN A 256 2.46 -4.85 9.28
N VAL A 257 2.12 -4.37 8.09
CA VAL A 257 1.73 -2.98 7.85
C VAL A 257 0.35 -2.73 8.44
N TYR A 258 0.23 -1.68 9.25
CA TYR A 258 -1.01 -1.30 9.91
C TYR A 258 -1.44 0.14 9.64
N HIS A 259 -0.56 0.98 9.09
CA HIS A 259 -0.83 2.39 8.84
C HIS A 259 -0.08 2.88 7.60
N SER A 260 -0.58 3.95 6.97
CA SER A 260 0.06 4.58 5.82
C SER A 260 -0.04 6.11 5.87
N ALA A 261 0.92 6.79 5.25
CA ALA A 261 1.01 8.24 5.18
C ALA A 261 1.69 8.70 3.89
N ILE A 262 1.54 9.97 3.56
CA ILE A 262 2.26 10.65 2.47
C ILE A 262 3.33 11.55 3.08
N TYR A 263 4.58 11.39 2.65
CA TYR A 263 5.68 12.24 3.09
C TYR A 263 5.70 13.57 2.33
N LEU A 264 5.49 14.66 3.06
CA LEU A 264 5.40 16.01 2.50
C LEU A 264 6.75 16.68 2.31
N GLY A 265 7.84 16.05 2.78
CA GLY A 265 9.16 16.67 2.88
C GLY A 265 9.38 17.35 4.22
N GLY A 266 10.65 17.66 4.55
CA GLY A 266 11.03 18.37 5.77
C GLY A 266 10.68 17.65 7.07
N GLY A 267 10.57 16.33 7.05
CA GLY A 267 10.21 15.52 8.22
C GLY A 267 8.71 15.53 8.54
N MET A 268 7.85 16.00 7.63
CA MET A 268 6.40 16.09 7.82
C MET A 268 5.66 15.03 7.00
N ILE A 269 4.58 14.51 7.55
CA ILE A 269 3.68 13.57 6.89
C ILE A 269 2.24 14.07 6.92
N ALA A 270 1.45 13.67 5.93
CA ALA A 270 -0.01 13.75 5.96
C ALA A 270 -0.58 12.34 6.12
N HIS A 271 -1.50 12.18 7.05
CA HIS A 271 -2.16 10.88 7.30
C HIS A 271 -3.54 11.07 7.96
N ALA A 272 -4.41 10.08 7.88
CA ALA A 272 -5.59 10.06 8.73
C ALA A 272 -5.15 9.68 10.15
N SER A 273 -5.56 10.49 11.13
CA SER A 273 -5.10 10.35 12.51
C SER A 273 -6.24 9.94 13.44
N ASP A 274 -5.94 9.04 14.37
CA ASP A 274 -6.85 8.61 15.45
C ASP A 274 -7.28 9.75 16.39
N SER A 275 -6.69 10.93 16.25
CA SER A 275 -7.09 12.12 17.01
C SER A 275 -8.51 12.62 16.72
N GLY A 276 -9.24 11.96 15.81
CA GLY A 276 -10.63 12.26 15.48
C GLY A 276 -10.84 13.45 14.54
N THR A 277 -9.78 13.99 13.95
CA THR A 277 -9.82 15.21 13.11
C THR A 277 -9.63 14.95 11.61
N GLY A 278 -9.83 13.72 11.15
CA GLY A 278 -9.65 13.36 9.74
C GLY A 278 -8.20 13.33 9.32
N VAL A 279 -7.82 13.99 8.23
CA VAL A 279 -6.44 14.04 7.73
C VAL A 279 -5.70 15.22 8.35
N VAL A 280 -4.53 14.93 8.93
CA VAL A 280 -3.68 15.91 9.60
C VAL A 280 -2.26 15.92 9.04
N VAL A 281 -1.53 17.00 9.33
CA VAL A 281 -0.08 17.07 9.09
C VAL A 281 0.61 17.06 10.43
N GLU A 282 1.55 16.13 10.59
CA GLU A 282 2.40 16.08 11.79
C GLU A 282 3.84 15.70 11.45
N SER A 283 4.72 15.79 12.43
CA SER A 283 6.11 15.36 12.21
C SER A 283 6.19 13.83 12.20
N LEU A 284 6.95 13.29 11.26
CA LEU A 284 7.24 11.85 11.18
C LEU A 284 7.79 11.31 12.51
N SER A 285 8.64 12.09 13.21
CA SER A 285 9.17 11.72 14.50
C SER A 285 8.12 11.66 15.62
N SER A 286 7.04 12.44 15.52
CA SER A 286 5.92 12.40 16.47
C SER A 286 5.04 11.18 16.22
N ALA A 287 4.73 10.89 14.95
CA ALA A 287 3.99 9.69 14.55
C ALA A 287 4.71 8.42 15.01
N LEU A 288 6.01 8.31 14.77
CA LEU A 288 6.81 7.17 15.23
C LEU A 288 6.85 7.00 16.75
N LYS A 289 6.80 8.09 17.52
CA LYS A 289 6.78 8.04 18.99
C LYS A 289 5.43 7.57 19.54
N GLN A 290 4.34 7.92 18.89
CA GLN A 290 3.02 7.45 19.28
C GLN A 290 2.91 5.94 19.10
N ASP A 291 3.49 5.38 18.06
CA ASP A 291 3.50 3.94 17.80
C ASP A 291 4.38 3.14 18.78
N LEU A 292 5.38 3.76 19.36
CA LEU A 292 6.25 3.12 20.37
C LEU A 292 5.64 3.17 21.79
N SER A 293 4.55 3.91 21.98
CA SER A 293 3.88 4.09 23.28
C SER A 293 2.59 3.26 23.43
N LEU A 294 2.24 2.48 22.43
CA LEU A 294 1.17 1.50 22.46
C LEU A 294 1.75 0.08 22.47
#